data_ffc9d62f2ebdd1cc5c6a55abcece01ad
#
_entry.id   ffc9d62f2ebdd1cc5c6a55abcece01ad
#
_cell.length_a   1.000
_cell.length_b   1.000
_cell.length_c   1.000
_cell.angle_alpha   90.00
_cell.angle_beta   90.00
_cell.angle_gamma   90.00
#
_symmetry.space_group_name_H-M   'P 1'
#
loop_
_entity.id
_entity.type
_entity.pdbx_description
1 polymer ?
#
loop_
_entity_poly.entity_id
_entity_poly.type
_entity_poly.pdbx_seq_one_letter_code
_entity_poly.pdbx_strand_id
1 'polypeptide(L)'
;MQIADLQEIPAISPDTLKLMNAALDREKPDLVVFTGDQIKGYGVTFRGGDRKKKVEDTLHRLLEPVVRRNIPFAPLFGNHDGQVGCTNQEQMQIYQRYEQCVGMDDPALPGCGTYDLPIYSSDGQKILFNLYLIDSHGSAKGGGYAPVDPKQIEWYRATRDRLAQENNGEPVPSLVFQHIPVPEYYNVLLQVPHKTPGAVRAYRTHKNESYILNPDMVDAGGFMRESPAIPDINTGEFDAIAEKGDVMAMFVGHDHINSFVGHYQNVDLVYTPGSGFNVYGPGAERAVRVIELNENRPHDYESHTLSYEELFGKKVSNPVKDFFYVHSPTTPEAAVPLILKTLGVVTASIAFIVLLKKFLS
;
A
#
# COMPACT_ATOMS: atom_id res chain seq x y z
N MET A 1 12.83 -4.16 2.74
CA MET A 1 11.59 -4.87 2.30
C MET A 1 10.39 -4.01 2.60
N GLN A 2 9.46 -3.82 1.66
CA GLN A 2 8.18 -3.14 1.86
C GLN A 2 7.06 -4.17 2.07
N ILE A 3 6.20 -3.93 3.05
CA ILE A 3 4.98 -4.70 3.33
C ILE A 3 3.82 -3.72 3.34
N ALA A 4 2.84 -3.91 2.43
CA ALA A 4 1.70 -3.03 2.25
C ALA A 4 0.39 -3.75 2.59
N ASP A 5 -0.59 -3.03 3.09
CA ASP A 5 -1.99 -3.42 3.16
C ASP A 5 -2.22 -4.81 3.79
N LEU A 6 -1.70 -5.01 5.00
CA LEU A 6 -1.95 -6.22 5.78
C LEU A 6 -3.42 -6.31 6.18
N GLN A 7 -4.04 -5.19 6.49
CA GLN A 7 -5.44 -5.03 6.89
C GLN A 7 -5.94 -6.17 7.78
N GLU A 8 -5.14 -6.48 8.80
CA GLU A 8 -5.43 -7.58 9.70
C GLU A 8 -6.46 -7.21 10.77
N ILE A 9 -7.07 -8.24 11.30
CA ILE A 9 -8.08 -8.21 12.36
C ILE A 9 -7.57 -9.00 13.55
N PRO A 10 -8.24 -8.95 14.75
CA PRO A 10 -7.79 -9.74 15.90
C PRO A 10 -7.62 -11.24 15.62
N ALA A 11 -8.37 -11.79 14.67
CA ALA A 11 -8.15 -13.14 14.14
C ALA A 11 -7.24 -13.07 12.90
N ILE A 12 -5.94 -12.84 13.12
CA ILE A 12 -4.95 -12.71 12.04
C ILE A 12 -4.96 -13.94 11.14
N SER A 13 -4.87 -13.71 9.83
CA SER A 13 -4.81 -14.78 8.84
C SER A 13 -3.50 -15.58 8.97
N PRO A 14 -3.58 -16.92 9.05
CA PRO A 14 -2.37 -17.76 9.01
C PRO A 14 -1.54 -17.55 7.73
N ASP A 15 -2.20 -17.27 6.59
CA ASP A 15 -1.52 -17.07 5.31
C ASP A 15 -0.74 -15.73 5.28
N THR A 16 -1.25 -14.69 5.92
CA THR A 16 -0.50 -13.42 6.11
C THR A 16 0.79 -13.67 6.88
N LEU A 17 0.70 -14.31 8.05
CA LEU A 17 1.90 -14.62 8.85
C LEU A 17 2.84 -15.57 8.12
N LYS A 18 2.30 -16.52 7.34
CA LYS A 18 3.08 -17.45 6.54
C LYS A 18 3.87 -16.73 5.45
N LEU A 19 3.23 -15.81 4.71
CA LEU A 19 3.89 -14.96 3.71
C LEU A 19 5.01 -14.14 4.35
N MET A 20 4.70 -13.39 5.41
CA MET A 20 5.68 -12.56 6.11
C MET A 20 6.89 -13.38 6.59
N ASN A 21 6.64 -14.51 7.28
CA ASN A 21 7.72 -15.33 7.81
C ASN A 21 8.62 -15.87 6.71
N ALA A 22 8.06 -16.42 5.63
CA ALA A 22 8.84 -16.99 4.55
C ALA A 22 9.64 -15.92 3.78
N ALA A 23 9.05 -14.75 3.56
CA ALA A 23 9.74 -13.64 2.92
C ALA A 23 10.92 -13.14 3.79
N LEU A 24 10.71 -12.95 5.09
CA LEU A 24 11.75 -12.54 6.02
C LEU A 24 12.88 -13.58 6.16
N ASP A 25 12.56 -14.88 6.13
CA ASP A 25 13.57 -15.94 6.19
C ASP A 25 14.37 -16.06 4.91
N ARG A 26 13.73 -15.88 3.76
CA ARG A 26 14.36 -15.97 2.44
C ARG A 26 15.27 -14.77 2.17
N GLU A 27 14.74 -13.54 2.34
CA GLU A 27 15.40 -12.31 1.92
C GLU A 27 16.26 -11.68 3.03
N LYS A 28 15.98 -11.95 4.29
CA LYS A 28 16.71 -11.42 5.47
C LYS A 28 16.97 -9.91 5.38
N PRO A 29 15.91 -9.10 5.24
CA PRO A 29 16.07 -7.67 5.01
C PRO A 29 16.71 -6.96 6.22
N ASP A 30 17.47 -5.92 5.94
CA ASP A 30 18.06 -5.03 6.96
C ASP A 30 17.01 -4.06 7.55
N LEU A 31 15.91 -3.83 6.83
CA LEU A 31 14.81 -2.96 7.24
C LEU A 31 13.49 -3.45 6.64
N VAL A 32 12.43 -3.41 7.44
CA VAL A 32 11.04 -3.57 6.97
C VAL A 32 10.35 -2.21 7.01
N VAL A 33 9.79 -1.77 5.89
CA VAL A 33 8.91 -0.60 5.81
C VAL A 33 7.46 -1.10 5.69
N PHE A 34 6.63 -0.75 6.66
CA PHE A 34 5.18 -0.97 6.59
C PHE A 34 4.53 0.27 5.99
N THR A 35 3.97 0.16 4.81
CA THR A 35 3.42 1.32 4.08
C THR A 35 1.92 1.53 4.29
N GLY A 36 1.44 1.32 5.51
CA GLY A 36 0.08 1.64 5.89
C GLY A 36 -0.91 0.50 5.77
N ASP A 37 -2.08 0.72 6.35
CA ASP A 37 -3.18 -0.22 6.42
C ASP A 37 -2.79 -1.58 7.03
N GLN A 38 -2.07 -1.54 8.15
CA GLN A 38 -1.76 -2.74 8.92
C GLN A 38 -3.01 -3.29 9.59
N ILE A 39 -3.92 -2.40 10.01
CA ILE A 39 -5.16 -2.72 10.70
C ILE A 39 -6.36 -2.48 9.79
N LYS A 40 -7.25 -3.49 9.69
CA LYS A 40 -8.54 -3.34 9.02
C LYS A 40 -9.49 -2.52 9.89
N GLY A 41 -9.38 -1.20 9.83
CA GLY A 41 -10.08 -0.28 10.72
C GLY A 41 -11.59 -0.21 10.52
N TYR A 42 -12.08 -0.63 9.38
CA TYR A 42 -13.51 -0.62 9.05
C TYR A 42 -14.22 -1.95 9.39
N GLY A 43 -15.54 -1.91 9.33
CA GLY A 43 -16.36 -3.09 9.64
C GLY A 43 -16.64 -3.23 11.14
N VAL A 44 -16.76 -4.48 11.61
CA VAL A 44 -17.25 -4.78 12.97
C VAL A 44 -16.23 -5.49 13.86
N THR A 45 -15.10 -5.93 13.31
CA THR A 45 -14.17 -6.86 13.98
C THR A 45 -13.50 -6.30 15.22
N PHE A 46 -13.27 -4.99 15.24
CA PHE A 46 -12.71 -4.28 16.40
C PHE A 46 -13.80 -3.68 17.33
N ARG A 47 -15.09 -3.76 16.93
CA ARG A 47 -16.17 -3.20 17.75
C ARG A 47 -16.36 -3.97 19.07
N GLY A 48 -16.82 -3.25 20.10
CA GLY A 48 -17.06 -3.78 21.43
C GLY A 48 -15.81 -4.07 22.25
N GLY A 49 -15.92 -4.02 23.57
CA GLY A 49 -14.80 -4.19 24.48
C GLY A 49 -13.73 -3.09 24.36
N ASP A 50 -12.54 -3.38 24.84
CA ASP A 50 -11.39 -2.49 24.74
C ASP A 50 -10.77 -2.55 23.33
N ARG A 51 -11.07 -1.54 22.54
CA ARG A 51 -10.60 -1.44 21.14
C ARG A 51 -9.09 -1.23 21.07
N LYS A 52 -8.54 -0.38 21.93
CA LYS A 52 -7.10 -0.10 21.96
C LYS A 52 -6.30 -1.36 22.26
N LYS A 53 -6.74 -2.12 23.27
CA LYS A 53 -6.13 -3.40 23.60
C LYS A 53 -6.21 -4.38 22.42
N LYS A 54 -7.34 -4.45 21.71
CA LYS A 54 -7.46 -5.31 20.52
C LYS A 54 -6.48 -4.90 19.42
N VAL A 55 -6.30 -3.60 19.18
CA VAL A 55 -5.31 -3.09 18.22
C VAL A 55 -3.91 -3.45 18.67
N GLU A 56 -3.58 -3.18 19.92
CA GLU A 56 -2.27 -3.51 20.51
C GLU A 56 -1.97 -5.02 20.39
N ASP A 57 -2.89 -5.89 20.78
CA ASP A 57 -2.74 -7.35 20.69
C ASP A 57 -2.59 -7.81 19.20
N THR A 58 -3.28 -7.14 18.26
CA THR A 58 -3.17 -7.44 16.83
C THR A 58 -1.81 -7.01 16.29
N LEU A 59 -1.38 -5.78 16.58
CA LEU A 59 -0.08 -5.26 16.19
C LEU A 59 1.07 -6.08 16.78
N HIS A 60 0.97 -6.47 18.06
CA HIS A 60 1.97 -7.33 18.69
C HIS A 60 2.17 -8.65 17.91
N ARG A 61 1.09 -9.27 17.48
CA ARG A 61 1.16 -10.53 16.70
C ARG A 61 1.64 -10.31 15.27
N LEU A 62 1.33 -9.16 14.65
CA LEU A 62 1.81 -8.80 13.32
C LEU A 62 3.31 -8.49 13.32
N LEU A 63 3.80 -7.85 14.39
CA LEU A 63 5.21 -7.47 14.51
C LEU A 63 6.10 -8.64 14.94
N GLU A 64 5.53 -9.66 15.59
CA GLU A 64 6.30 -10.80 16.10
C GLU A 64 7.28 -11.40 15.06
N PRO A 65 6.90 -11.62 13.77
CA PRO A 65 7.82 -12.13 12.77
C PRO A 65 9.07 -11.26 12.55
N VAL A 66 8.92 -9.95 12.65
CA VAL A 66 10.00 -8.96 12.44
C VAL A 66 10.84 -8.82 13.73
N VAL A 67 10.18 -8.63 14.86
CA VAL A 67 10.80 -8.41 16.17
C VAL A 67 11.65 -9.59 16.61
N ARG A 68 11.16 -10.83 16.48
CA ARG A 68 11.91 -12.04 16.87
C ARG A 68 13.18 -12.26 16.03
N ARG A 69 13.24 -11.67 14.82
CA ARG A 69 14.44 -11.69 13.96
C ARG A 69 15.37 -10.51 14.21
N ASN A 70 15.00 -9.64 15.15
CA ASN A 70 15.72 -8.41 15.47
C ASN A 70 15.91 -7.51 14.23
N ILE A 71 14.92 -7.47 13.34
CA ILE A 71 14.95 -6.64 12.13
C ILE A 71 14.37 -5.26 12.48
N PRO A 72 15.06 -4.16 12.17
CA PRO A 72 14.48 -2.82 12.27
C PRO A 72 13.25 -2.67 11.40
N PHE A 73 12.26 -1.89 11.87
CA PHE A 73 11.07 -1.60 11.09
C PHE A 73 10.61 -0.15 11.20
N ALA A 74 10.10 0.36 10.09
CA ALA A 74 9.63 1.73 9.89
C ALA A 74 8.13 1.70 9.55
N PRO A 75 7.20 2.07 10.47
CA PRO A 75 5.78 2.10 10.19
C PRO A 75 5.35 3.43 9.55
N LEU A 76 4.49 3.33 8.54
CA LEU A 76 3.58 4.37 8.06
C LEU A 76 2.15 3.97 8.32
N PHE A 77 1.22 4.92 8.18
CA PHE A 77 -0.20 4.67 8.32
C PHE A 77 -0.94 4.83 6.99
N GLY A 78 -1.98 4.01 6.82
CA GLY A 78 -2.93 4.13 5.73
C GLY A 78 -4.25 4.76 6.20
N ASN A 79 -5.19 4.81 5.28
CA ASN A 79 -6.49 5.44 5.55
C ASN A 79 -7.39 4.65 6.49
N HIS A 80 -7.07 3.39 6.76
CA HIS A 80 -7.89 2.53 7.62
C HIS A 80 -7.34 2.35 9.03
N ASP A 81 -6.05 2.54 9.28
CA ASP A 81 -5.44 2.27 10.59
C ASP A 81 -6.11 3.03 11.74
N GLY A 82 -6.38 4.33 11.56
CA GLY A 82 -7.01 5.18 12.57
C GLY A 82 -8.52 4.99 12.75
N GLN A 83 -9.19 4.16 11.95
CA GLN A 83 -10.67 4.01 11.99
C GLN A 83 -11.18 3.12 13.14
N VAL A 84 -10.29 2.49 13.88
CA VAL A 84 -10.63 1.54 14.96
C VAL A 84 -10.91 2.20 16.31
N GLY A 85 -10.78 3.53 16.44
CA GLY A 85 -10.87 4.23 17.73
C GLY A 85 -9.58 4.11 18.55
N CYS A 86 -8.46 3.90 17.88
CA CYS A 86 -7.09 4.05 18.31
C CYS A 86 -6.41 4.90 17.22
N THR A 87 -5.99 6.11 17.57
CA THR A 87 -5.44 7.07 16.58
C THR A 87 -4.10 6.59 16.05
N ASN A 88 -3.65 7.14 14.90
CA ASN A 88 -2.35 6.82 14.36
C ASN A 88 -1.22 7.17 15.35
N GLN A 89 -1.34 8.28 16.09
CA GLN A 89 -0.41 8.66 17.15
C GLN A 89 -0.37 7.63 18.30
N GLU A 90 -1.53 7.13 18.72
CA GLU A 90 -1.61 6.08 19.74
C GLU A 90 -1.01 4.76 19.22
N GLN A 91 -1.20 4.43 17.96
CA GLN A 91 -0.57 3.26 17.34
C GLN A 91 0.94 3.45 17.17
N MET A 92 1.42 4.65 16.79
CA MET A 92 2.85 4.95 16.76
C MET A 92 3.51 4.73 18.13
N GLN A 93 2.85 5.14 19.21
CA GLN A 93 3.33 4.87 20.56
C GLN A 93 3.38 3.37 20.89
N ILE A 94 2.52 2.54 20.30
CA ILE A 94 2.60 1.08 20.43
C ILE A 94 3.83 0.55 19.68
N TYR A 95 4.04 0.98 18.45
CA TYR A 95 5.22 0.62 17.65
C TYR A 95 6.53 1.00 18.33
N GLN A 96 6.61 2.21 18.89
CA GLN A 96 7.81 2.73 19.57
C GLN A 96 8.17 2.04 20.91
N ARG A 97 7.34 1.11 21.39
CA ARG A 97 7.70 0.24 22.54
C ARG A 97 8.69 -0.87 22.15
N TYR A 98 8.87 -1.11 20.86
CA TYR A 98 9.82 -2.10 20.36
C TYR A 98 11.14 -1.42 20.01
N GLU A 99 12.24 -2.01 20.48
CA GLU A 99 13.60 -1.49 20.22
C GLU A 99 13.93 -1.47 18.72
N GLN A 100 13.28 -2.34 17.94
CA GLN A 100 13.43 -2.42 16.49
C GLN A 100 12.67 -1.32 15.74
N CYS A 101 11.79 -0.58 16.39
CA CYS A 101 11.04 0.49 15.73
C CYS A 101 11.96 1.71 15.50
N VAL A 102 12.13 2.07 14.22
CA VAL A 102 12.82 3.30 13.82
C VAL A 102 11.84 4.40 13.41
N GLY A 103 10.52 4.14 13.56
CA GLY A 103 9.46 5.09 13.26
C GLY A 103 9.47 6.32 14.17
N MET A 104 9.27 7.47 13.57
CA MET A 104 9.21 8.77 14.25
C MET A 104 7.90 9.48 13.94
N ASP A 105 7.55 10.44 14.80
CA ASP A 105 6.42 11.34 14.60
C ASP A 105 6.85 12.75 15.02
N ASP A 106 6.64 13.72 14.13
CA ASP A 106 6.85 15.12 14.44
C ASP A 106 5.48 15.79 14.65
N PRO A 107 5.11 16.16 15.88
CA PRO A 107 3.82 16.78 16.18
C PRO A 107 3.66 18.17 15.55
N ALA A 108 4.71 18.78 14.97
CA ALA A 108 4.63 20.02 14.23
C ALA A 108 4.09 19.82 12.80
N LEU A 109 4.14 18.58 12.29
CA LEU A 109 3.61 18.22 10.98
C LEU A 109 2.17 17.70 11.09
N PRO A 110 1.35 17.91 10.05
CA PRO A 110 0.05 17.29 9.94
C PRO A 110 0.16 15.77 9.81
N GLY A 111 -0.80 15.04 10.41
CA GLY A 111 -0.84 13.58 10.33
C GLY A 111 0.01 12.89 11.39
N CYS A 112 0.61 11.74 11.04
CA CYS A 112 1.46 10.95 11.92
C CYS A 112 2.41 10.07 11.10
N GLY A 113 3.71 10.16 11.38
CA GLY A 113 4.68 9.29 10.73
C GLY A 113 5.27 9.87 9.44
N THR A 114 5.44 11.20 9.37
CA THR A 114 6.28 11.84 8.35
C THR A 114 7.68 12.03 8.92
N TYR A 115 8.68 11.33 8.35
CA TYR A 115 10.07 11.34 8.81
C TYR A 115 11.03 10.85 7.72
N ASP A 116 12.34 11.04 7.95
CA ASP A 116 13.39 10.52 7.07
C ASP A 116 14.32 9.55 7.80
N LEU A 117 14.94 8.66 7.04
CA LEU A 117 15.90 7.67 7.52
C LEU A 117 17.14 7.70 6.63
N PRO A 118 18.20 8.42 7.00
CA PRO A 118 19.46 8.40 6.27
C PRO A 118 20.18 7.06 6.44
N ILE A 119 20.71 6.53 5.33
CA ILE A 119 21.52 5.32 5.27
C ILE A 119 22.96 5.73 5.00
N TYR A 120 23.82 5.40 5.93
CA TYR A 120 25.24 5.75 5.85
C TYR A 120 26.05 4.69 5.10
N SER A 121 27.19 5.11 4.57
CA SER A 121 28.21 4.21 4.04
C SER A 121 28.70 3.23 5.10
N SER A 122 29.28 2.11 4.67
CA SER A 122 29.78 1.08 5.58
C SER A 122 30.87 1.58 6.54
N ASP A 123 31.59 2.64 6.17
CA ASP A 123 32.57 3.33 7.03
C ASP A 123 31.95 4.44 7.90
N GLY A 124 30.63 4.70 7.77
CA GLY A 124 29.90 5.71 8.51
C GLY A 124 30.21 7.17 8.16
N GLN A 125 30.93 7.44 7.08
CA GLN A 125 31.42 8.79 6.78
C GLN A 125 30.49 9.61 5.87
N LYS A 126 29.61 8.95 5.12
CA LYS A 126 28.73 9.60 4.12
C LYS A 126 27.30 9.11 4.26
N ILE A 127 26.34 9.97 3.98
CA ILE A 127 24.97 9.56 3.72
C ILE A 127 24.91 9.09 2.26
N LEU A 128 24.67 7.80 2.05
CA LEU A 128 24.61 7.20 0.71
C LEU A 128 23.21 7.24 0.13
N PHE A 129 22.22 7.03 0.96
CA PHE A 129 20.81 7.03 0.58
C PHE A 129 19.98 7.69 1.68
N ASN A 130 18.78 8.09 1.32
CA ASN A 130 17.77 8.47 2.30
C ASN A 130 16.42 7.85 1.95
N LEU A 131 15.67 7.46 2.98
CA LEU A 131 14.30 6.99 2.84
C LEU A 131 13.38 8.07 3.42
N TYR A 132 12.53 8.67 2.59
CA TYR A 132 11.45 9.53 3.05
C TYR A 132 10.21 8.69 3.31
N LEU A 133 9.65 8.81 4.48
CA LEU A 133 8.38 8.23 4.85
C LEU A 133 7.39 9.37 5.04
N ILE A 134 6.32 9.41 4.23
CA ILE A 134 5.37 10.53 4.19
C ILE A 134 3.97 9.99 4.52
N ASP A 135 3.34 10.54 5.56
CA ASP A 135 1.94 10.27 5.85
C ASP A 135 1.07 10.89 4.75
N SER A 136 0.48 10.06 3.92
CA SER A 136 -0.44 10.46 2.85
C SER A 136 -1.87 10.69 3.35
N HIS A 137 -2.08 10.74 4.66
CA HIS A 137 -3.37 10.92 5.30
C HIS A 137 -4.40 9.82 4.98
N GLY A 138 -5.66 10.17 4.97
CA GLY A 138 -6.77 9.26 4.74
C GLY A 138 -7.93 9.97 4.04
N SER A 139 -9.17 9.68 4.47
CA SER A 139 -10.37 10.23 3.84
C SER A 139 -10.48 11.75 3.99
N ALA A 140 -10.78 12.42 2.89
CA ALA A 140 -11.06 13.86 2.86
C ALA A 140 -12.49 14.16 3.35
N LYS A 141 -12.69 15.38 3.87
CA LYS A 141 -14.05 15.91 4.12
C LYS A 141 -14.79 16.04 2.77
N GLY A 142 -15.90 15.32 2.63
CA GLY A 142 -16.65 15.29 1.37
C GLY A 142 -16.40 14.05 0.50
N GLY A 143 -15.59 13.15 0.99
CA GLY A 143 -15.25 11.86 0.36
C GLY A 143 -14.00 11.94 -0.52
N GLY A 144 -13.48 10.77 -0.92
CA GLY A 144 -12.18 10.62 -1.53
C GLY A 144 -11.05 10.72 -0.50
N TYR A 145 -9.85 10.99 -0.97
CA TYR A 145 -8.65 11.03 -0.14
C TYR A 145 -8.11 12.45 -0.01
N ALA A 146 -7.53 12.74 1.16
CA ALA A 146 -6.84 13.99 1.39
C ALA A 146 -5.47 13.95 0.67
N PRO A 147 -5.01 15.08 0.12
CA PRO A 147 -3.64 15.15 -0.40
C PRO A 147 -2.64 15.32 0.74
N VAL A 148 -1.37 15.05 0.47
CA VAL A 148 -0.26 15.44 1.36
C VAL A 148 -0.30 16.95 1.61
N ASP A 149 -0.14 17.35 2.87
CA ASP A 149 -0.27 18.73 3.28
C ASP A 149 0.94 19.57 2.79
N PRO A 150 0.75 20.82 2.37
CA PRO A 150 1.85 21.71 1.97
C PRO A 150 2.98 21.80 2.99
N LYS A 151 2.71 21.72 4.30
CA LYS A 151 3.75 21.71 5.33
C LYS A 151 4.64 20.47 5.28
N GLN A 152 4.09 19.32 4.89
CA GLN A 152 4.89 18.10 4.70
C GLN A 152 5.77 18.25 3.44
N ILE A 153 5.27 18.91 2.39
CA ILE A 153 6.06 19.22 1.18
C ILE A 153 7.19 20.21 1.52
N GLU A 154 6.93 21.21 2.34
CA GLU A 154 7.95 22.15 2.85
C GLU A 154 8.98 21.41 3.71
N TRP A 155 8.55 20.50 4.59
CA TRP A 155 9.42 19.64 5.38
C TRP A 155 10.31 18.77 4.48
N TYR A 156 9.74 18.15 3.45
CA TYR A 156 10.50 17.34 2.48
C TYR A 156 11.61 18.18 1.84
N ARG A 157 11.28 19.37 1.30
CA ARG A 157 12.27 20.26 0.69
C ARG A 157 13.36 20.66 1.67
N ALA A 158 12.99 21.04 2.90
CA ALA A 158 13.95 21.42 3.93
C ALA A 158 14.87 20.25 4.32
N THR A 159 14.33 19.05 4.46
CA THR A 159 15.09 17.85 4.76
C THR A 159 16.05 17.51 3.62
N ARG A 160 15.58 17.53 2.37
CA ARG A 160 16.39 17.32 1.16
C ARG A 160 17.56 18.30 1.12
N ASP A 161 17.30 19.58 1.33
CA ASP A 161 18.32 20.63 1.27
C ASP A 161 19.34 20.49 2.43
N ARG A 162 18.89 20.09 3.62
CA ARG A 162 19.77 19.72 4.75
C ARG A 162 20.67 18.54 4.41
N LEU A 163 20.12 17.45 3.89
CA LEU A 163 20.87 16.26 3.51
C LEU A 163 21.92 16.58 2.42
N ALA A 164 21.57 17.40 1.43
CA ALA A 164 22.52 17.85 0.41
C ALA A 164 23.66 18.66 1.02
N GLN A 165 23.39 19.56 1.97
CA GLN A 165 24.43 20.32 2.69
C GLN A 165 25.36 19.40 3.45
N GLU A 166 24.83 18.40 4.16
CA GLU A 166 25.60 17.39 4.89
C GLU A 166 26.42 16.51 3.92
N ASN A 167 26.00 16.40 2.67
CA ASN A 167 26.64 15.65 1.59
C ASN A 167 27.48 16.53 0.62
N ASN A 168 28.08 17.60 1.14
CA ASN A 168 28.95 18.52 0.40
C ASN A 168 28.26 19.26 -0.78
N GLY A 169 26.96 19.46 -0.70
CA GLY A 169 26.13 20.12 -1.70
C GLY A 169 25.55 19.21 -2.77
N GLU A 170 25.88 17.92 -2.75
CA GLU A 170 25.36 16.93 -3.69
C GLU A 170 24.04 16.32 -3.18
N PRO A 171 23.02 16.18 -4.05
CA PRO A 171 21.78 15.51 -3.70
C PRO A 171 22.03 14.09 -3.18
N VAL A 172 21.30 13.68 -2.14
CA VAL A 172 21.37 12.32 -1.62
C VAL A 172 20.36 11.43 -2.34
N PRO A 173 20.79 10.38 -3.05
CA PRO A 173 19.87 9.43 -3.68
C PRO A 173 18.85 8.89 -2.69
N SER A 174 17.56 8.94 -3.05
CA SER A 174 16.49 8.75 -2.09
C SER A 174 15.37 7.88 -2.64
N LEU A 175 14.63 7.24 -1.73
CA LEU A 175 13.37 6.57 -2.00
C LEU A 175 12.27 7.20 -1.16
N VAL A 176 11.06 7.31 -1.73
CA VAL A 176 9.87 7.79 -1.02
C VAL A 176 8.93 6.62 -0.76
N PHE A 177 8.41 6.54 0.45
CA PHE A 177 7.38 5.59 0.84
C PHE A 177 6.17 6.34 1.37
N GLN A 178 4.99 6.00 0.85
CA GLN A 178 3.71 6.46 1.37
C GLN A 178 2.62 5.43 1.12
N HIS A 179 1.42 5.65 1.64
CA HIS A 179 0.32 4.72 1.46
C HIS A 179 -0.48 5.01 0.18
N ILE A 180 -1.06 6.20 0.08
CA ILE A 180 -1.94 6.61 -1.03
C ILE A 180 -1.08 7.18 -2.16
N PRO A 181 -1.33 6.77 -3.43
CA PRO A 181 -0.57 7.27 -4.57
C PRO A 181 -0.83 8.75 -4.87
N VAL A 182 0.16 9.42 -5.45
CA VAL A 182 0.00 10.76 -6.01
C VAL A 182 -0.78 10.73 -7.33
N PRO A 183 -1.42 11.85 -7.76
CA PRO A 183 -2.16 11.93 -9.02
C PRO A 183 -1.36 11.50 -10.25
N GLU A 184 -0.05 11.66 -10.23
CA GLU A 184 0.85 11.36 -11.34
C GLU A 184 0.96 9.88 -11.68
N TYR A 185 0.48 8.97 -10.83
CA TYR A 185 0.32 7.55 -11.21
C TYR A 185 -0.57 7.35 -12.44
N TYR A 186 -1.49 8.28 -12.74
CA TYR A 186 -2.24 8.24 -14.00
C TYR A 186 -1.40 8.56 -15.24
N ASN A 187 -0.26 9.23 -15.10
CA ASN A 187 0.61 9.58 -16.22
C ASN A 187 1.35 8.38 -16.83
N VAL A 188 1.44 7.26 -16.09
CA VAL A 188 2.00 6.01 -16.60
C VAL A 188 0.91 5.05 -17.12
N LEU A 189 -0.32 5.54 -17.24
CA LEU A 189 -1.45 4.79 -17.77
C LEU A 189 -1.86 5.30 -19.16
N LEU A 190 -2.43 4.41 -19.95
CA LEU A 190 -2.99 4.72 -21.25
C LEU A 190 -4.53 4.72 -21.15
N GLN A 191 -5.15 5.86 -21.42
CA GLN A 191 -6.59 5.96 -21.50
C GLN A 191 -7.11 5.21 -22.73
N VAL A 192 -8.12 4.35 -22.51
CA VAL A 192 -8.66 3.47 -23.55
C VAL A 192 -10.20 3.41 -23.48
N PRO A 193 -10.89 2.98 -24.55
CA PRO A 193 -12.32 2.70 -24.49
C PRO A 193 -12.68 1.67 -23.39
N HIS A 194 -13.81 1.84 -22.71
CA HIS A 194 -14.25 0.97 -21.60
C HIS A 194 -14.30 -0.53 -21.94
N LYS A 195 -14.45 -0.89 -23.22
CA LYS A 195 -14.53 -2.29 -23.67
C LYS A 195 -13.19 -2.88 -24.07
N THR A 196 -12.09 -2.14 -23.92
CA THR A 196 -10.76 -2.64 -24.20
C THR A 196 -10.41 -3.78 -23.22
N PRO A 197 -9.91 -4.93 -23.70
CA PRO A 197 -9.49 -6.00 -22.83
C PRO A 197 -8.49 -5.53 -21.76
N GLY A 198 -8.73 -5.88 -20.49
CA GLY A 198 -7.89 -5.43 -19.38
C GLY A 198 -8.10 -3.99 -18.92
N ALA A 199 -9.02 -3.23 -19.55
CA ALA A 199 -9.31 -1.87 -19.13
C ALA A 199 -9.96 -1.83 -17.73
N VAL A 200 -9.41 -1.01 -16.87
CA VAL A 200 -9.90 -0.73 -15.53
C VAL A 200 -10.61 0.61 -15.53
N ARG A 201 -11.83 0.64 -15.00
CA ARG A 201 -12.58 1.89 -14.86
C ARG A 201 -11.97 2.73 -13.75
N ALA A 202 -11.77 4.01 -14.02
CA ALA A 202 -11.09 4.91 -13.11
C ALA A 202 -11.95 5.39 -11.93
N TYR A 203 -11.30 5.97 -10.94
CA TYR A 203 -11.88 6.37 -9.66
C TYR A 203 -12.29 7.86 -9.67
N ARG A 204 -13.35 8.21 -8.98
CA ARG A 204 -13.85 9.57 -8.67
C ARG A 204 -13.75 10.59 -9.81
N THR A 205 -12.71 11.44 -9.80
CA THR A 205 -12.50 12.51 -10.79
C THR A 205 -12.38 11.97 -12.21
N HIS A 206 -11.84 10.76 -12.35
CA HIS A 206 -11.68 10.04 -13.62
C HIS A 206 -12.77 8.99 -13.90
N LYS A 207 -13.84 8.93 -13.12
CA LYS A 207 -14.86 7.85 -13.14
C LYS A 207 -15.51 7.55 -14.50
N ASN A 208 -15.41 8.45 -15.45
CA ASN A 208 -15.94 8.28 -16.82
C ASN A 208 -14.90 7.73 -17.80
N GLU A 209 -13.71 7.46 -17.34
CA GLU A 209 -12.55 7.03 -18.11
C GLU A 209 -12.18 5.59 -17.75
N SER A 210 -11.43 4.94 -18.62
CA SER A 210 -10.83 3.64 -18.37
C SER A 210 -9.41 3.61 -18.86
N TYR A 211 -8.57 2.84 -18.15
CA TYR A 211 -7.14 2.82 -18.39
C TYR A 211 -6.60 1.39 -18.41
N ILE A 212 -5.49 1.23 -19.09
CA ILE A 212 -4.58 0.09 -18.99
C ILE A 212 -3.18 0.61 -18.61
N LEU A 213 -2.30 -0.26 -18.19
CA LEU A 213 -0.88 0.09 -18.07
C LEU A 213 -0.33 0.50 -19.44
N ASN A 214 0.40 1.62 -19.50
CA ASN A 214 1.04 2.05 -20.73
C ASN A 214 2.30 1.19 -20.97
N PRO A 215 2.35 0.35 -22.02
CA PRO A 215 3.47 -0.56 -22.25
C PRO A 215 4.79 0.15 -22.57
N ASP A 216 4.74 1.43 -22.94
CA ASP A 216 5.92 2.24 -23.22
C ASP A 216 6.51 2.89 -21.95
N MET A 217 5.78 2.84 -20.83
CA MET A 217 6.16 3.50 -19.59
C MET A 217 6.17 2.57 -18.37
N VAL A 218 5.73 1.33 -18.53
CA VAL A 218 5.61 0.37 -17.41
C VAL A 218 6.35 -0.90 -17.74
N ASP A 219 7.09 -1.41 -16.77
CA ASP A 219 7.84 -2.65 -16.87
C ASP A 219 6.96 -3.86 -17.21
N ALA A 220 7.50 -4.77 -17.99
CA ALA A 220 6.83 -6.02 -18.33
C ALA A 220 6.57 -6.87 -17.08
N GLY A 221 5.39 -7.51 -17.03
CA GLY A 221 5.01 -8.37 -15.92
C GLY A 221 4.23 -7.67 -14.81
N GLY A 222 4.11 -6.33 -14.86
CA GLY A 222 3.21 -5.59 -14.00
C GLY A 222 1.74 -5.86 -14.30
N PHE A 223 0.87 -5.68 -13.30
CA PHE A 223 -0.58 -5.75 -13.48
C PHE A 223 -1.29 -4.62 -12.73
N MET A 224 -2.41 -4.18 -13.29
CA MET A 224 -3.35 -3.22 -12.70
C MET A 224 -4.76 -3.79 -12.84
N ARG A 225 -5.43 -4.03 -11.72
CA ARG A 225 -6.80 -4.60 -11.67
C ARG A 225 -7.79 -3.68 -10.98
N GLU A 226 -7.31 -2.61 -10.39
CA GLU A 226 -8.10 -1.47 -9.93
C GLU A 226 -7.38 -0.17 -10.29
N SER A 227 -8.15 0.90 -10.42
CA SER A 227 -7.55 2.19 -10.78
C SER A 227 -6.87 2.84 -9.59
N PRO A 228 -5.82 3.62 -9.79
CA PRO A 228 -5.21 4.41 -8.72
C PRO A 228 -6.25 5.26 -8.00
N ALA A 229 -6.42 5.05 -6.70
CA ALA A 229 -7.36 5.78 -5.87
C ALA A 229 -6.66 6.99 -5.22
N ILE A 230 -6.42 8.00 -6.05
CA ILE A 230 -5.66 9.21 -5.74
C ILE A 230 -6.50 10.27 -5.00
N PRO A 231 -5.87 11.27 -4.35
CA PRO A 231 -6.53 12.50 -3.91
C PRO A 231 -7.16 13.26 -5.08
N ASP A 232 -8.31 13.90 -4.80
CA ASP A 232 -8.98 14.76 -5.80
C ASP A 232 -8.23 16.09 -6.05
N ILE A 233 -7.32 16.46 -5.12
CA ILE A 233 -6.54 17.71 -5.16
C ILE A 233 -5.06 17.35 -5.27
N ASN A 234 -4.39 17.91 -6.26
CA ASN A 234 -2.93 17.84 -6.38
C ASN A 234 -2.32 19.07 -5.66
N THR A 235 -1.47 18.81 -4.67
CA THR A 235 -0.77 19.85 -3.90
C THR A 235 0.66 20.10 -4.39
N GLY A 236 1.08 19.45 -5.48
CA GLY A 236 2.42 19.58 -6.04
C GLY A 236 3.48 18.75 -5.30
N GLU A 237 3.06 17.68 -4.63
CA GLU A 237 3.96 16.76 -3.95
C GLU A 237 4.95 16.12 -4.92
N PHE A 238 4.44 15.54 -6.03
CA PHE A 238 5.29 14.91 -7.04
C PHE A 238 6.25 15.91 -7.69
N ASP A 239 5.80 17.13 -7.96
CA ASP A 239 6.67 18.17 -8.51
C ASP A 239 7.84 18.49 -7.58
N ALA A 240 7.60 18.53 -6.26
CA ALA A 240 8.66 18.73 -5.27
C ALA A 240 9.64 17.55 -5.23
N ILE A 241 9.14 16.33 -5.35
CA ILE A 241 9.94 15.09 -5.35
C ILE A 241 10.80 14.99 -6.60
N ALA A 242 10.28 15.33 -7.77
CA ALA A 242 11.00 15.28 -9.03
C ALA A 242 11.97 16.45 -9.27
N GLU A 243 11.86 17.52 -8.49
CA GLU A 243 12.51 18.83 -8.72
C GLU A 243 14.04 18.76 -8.81
N LYS A 244 14.70 17.92 -8.00
CA LYS A 244 16.17 17.89 -7.89
C LYS A 244 16.80 16.59 -8.43
N GLY A 245 15.99 15.58 -8.77
CA GLY A 245 16.48 14.30 -9.26
C GLY A 245 17.20 13.48 -8.20
N ASP A 246 16.94 13.74 -6.93
CA ASP A 246 17.45 12.97 -5.79
C ASP A 246 16.61 11.73 -5.53
N VAL A 247 15.32 11.76 -5.85
CA VAL A 247 14.43 10.63 -5.66
C VAL A 247 14.44 9.71 -6.87
N MET A 248 14.80 8.44 -6.65
CA MET A 248 14.81 7.39 -7.68
C MET A 248 13.43 6.76 -7.86
N ALA A 249 12.71 6.54 -6.75
CA ALA A 249 11.41 5.86 -6.79
C ALA A 249 10.49 6.28 -5.66
N MET A 250 9.18 6.22 -5.92
CA MET A 250 8.10 6.33 -4.95
C MET A 250 7.34 5.00 -4.86
N PHE A 251 7.29 4.42 -3.66
CA PHE A 251 6.65 3.16 -3.35
C PHE A 251 5.34 3.39 -2.61
N VAL A 252 4.25 2.83 -3.12
CA VAL A 252 2.92 2.93 -2.52
C VAL A 252 2.26 1.56 -2.32
N GLY A 253 1.19 1.54 -1.52
CA GLY A 253 0.24 0.44 -1.38
C GLY A 253 -1.16 0.87 -1.80
N HIS A 254 -2.15 0.75 -0.89
CA HIS A 254 -3.51 1.27 -0.98
C HIS A 254 -4.43 0.52 -1.97
N ASP A 255 -4.02 0.38 -3.22
CA ASP A 255 -4.78 -0.33 -4.27
C ASP A 255 -4.27 -1.78 -4.34
N HIS A 256 -4.93 -2.67 -3.61
CA HIS A 256 -4.41 -4.00 -3.23
C HIS A 256 -4.15 -4.94 -4.39
N ILE A 257 -4.80 -4.72 -5.54
CA ILE A 257 -4.70 -5.60 -6.70
C ILE A 257 -3.91 -4.98 -7.86
N ASN A 258 -2.96 -4.09 -7.49
CA ASN A 258 -1.99 -3.48 -8.40
C ASN A 258 -0.56 -3.89 -8.03
N SER A 259 0.24 -4.18 -9.02
CA SER A 259 1.67 -4.44 -8.90
C SER A 259 2.36 -4.06 -10.20
N PHE A 260 3.05 -2.92 -10.22
CA PHE A 260 3.81 -2.47 -11.39
C PHE A 260 4.88 -1.45 -11.02
N VAL A 261 5.83 -1.26 -11.92
CA VAL A 261 6.81 -0.17 -11.90
C VAL A 261 6.57 0.67 -13.14
N GLY A 262 6.21 1.92 -12.97
CA GLY A 262 6.00 2.87 -14.06
C GLY A 262 7.04 3.98 -14.02
N HIS A 263 7.53 4.39 -15.20
CA HIS A 263 8.59 5.39 -15.32
C HIS A 263 7.99 6.72 -15.73
N TYR A 264 8.06 7.71 -14.87
CA TYR A 264 7.56 9.05 -15.16
C TYR A 264 8.59 10.12 -14.74
N GLN A 265 8.99 10.95 -15.69
CA GLN A 265 10.12 11.86 -15.51
C GLN A 265 11.37 11.06 -15.06
N ASN A 266 11.96 11.44 -13.92
CA ASN A 266 13.13 10.76 -13.37
C ASN A 266 12.80 9.93 -12.12
N VAL A 267 11.52 9.63 -11.87
CA VAL A 267 11.04 8.91 -10.68
C VAL A 267 10.24 7.69 -11.10
N ASP A 268 10.58 6.54 -10.56
CA ASP A 268 9.77 5.34 -10.71
C ASP A 268 8.55 5.39 -9.80
N LEU A 269 7.37 5.17 -10.35
CA LEU A 269 6.11 5.08 -9.63
C LEU A 269 5.77 3.60 -9.40
N VAL A 270 5.92 3.12 -8.17
CA VAL A 270 5.91 1.69 -7.85
C VAL A 270 4.71 1.33 -6.98
N TYR A 271 3.84 0.44 -7.51
CA TYR A 271 2.80 -0.20 -6.71
C TYR A 271 3.25 -1.51 -6.12
N THR A 272 3.01 -1.70 -4.82
CA THR A 272 3.17 -2.98 -4.14
C THR A 272 1.79 -3.53 -3.80
N PRO A 273 1.46 -4.76 -4.19
CA PRO A 273 0.15 -5.34 -3.93
C PRO A 273 -0.06 -5.60 -2.45
N GLY A 274 -1.31 -5.64 -2.01
CA GLY A 274 -1.65 -5.94 -0.63
C GLY A 274 -1.14 -7.32 -0.20
N SER A 275 -0.56 -7.39 1.00
CA SER A 275 0.02 -8.61 1.58
C SER A 275 -0.97 -9.40 2.45
N GLY A 276 -2.06 -8.78 2.90
CA GLY A 276 -2.98 -9.35 3.89
C GLY A 276 -4.07 -10.24 3.31
N PHE A 277 -4.39 -11.32 4.03
CA PHE A 277 -5.43 -12.30 3.63
C PHE A 277 -6.77 -12.11 4.38
N ASN A 278 -6.95 -11.01 5.13
CA ASN A 278 -8.21 -10.65 5.78
C ASN A 278 -8.98 -9.54 5.04
N VAL A 279 -8.55 -9.21 3.84
CA VAL A 279 -9.09 -8.15 2.98
C VAL A 279 -9.14 -8.63 1.51
N TYR A 280 -9.84 -7.88 0.64
CA TYR A 280 -9.77 -8.13 -0.79
C TYR A 280 -8.32 -8.02 -1.31
N GLY A 281 -8.02 -8.72 -2.39
CA GLY A 281 -6.66 -8.72 -2.92
C GLY A 281 -6.48 -9.72 -4.06
N PRO A 282 -5.27 -9.85 -4.60
CA PRO A 282 -5.00 -10.62 -5.81
C PRO A 282 -4.86 -12.14 -5.57
N GLY A 283 -5.45 -12.68 -4.51
CA GLY A 283 -5.37 -14.12 -4.21
C GLY A 283 -3.95 -14.53 -3.81
N ALA A 284 -3.43 -15.58 -4.43
CA ALA A 284 -2.06 -16.05 -4.17
C ALA A 284 -0.96 -15.12 -4.73
N GLU A 285 -1.30 -14.14 -5.56
CA GLU A 285 -0.37 -13.10 -6.03
C GLU A 285 -0.14 -12.00 -4.96
N ARG A 286 -0.75 -12.07 -3.77
CA ARG A 286 -0.38 -11.21 -2.62
C ARG A 286 1.11 -11.32 -2.36
N ALA A 287 1.78 -10.18 -2.19
CA ALA A 287 3.24 -10.17 -2.13
C ALA A 287 3.77 -9.10 -1.18
N VAL A 288 5.02 -9.27 -0.81
CA VAL A 288 5.89 -8.21 -0.30
C VAL A 288 6.79 -7.72 -1.43
N ARG A 289 7.36 -6.52 -1.31
CA ARG A 289 8.37 -6.02 -2.25
C ARG A 289 9.74 -6.02 -1.60
N VAL A 290 10.69 -6.64 -2.26
CA VAL A 290 12.12 -6.57 -1.93
C VAL A 290 12.72 -5.39 -2.68
N ILE A 291 13.53 -4.60 -2.00
CA ILE A 291 14.21 -3.42 -2.55
C ILE A 291 15.67 -3.54 -2.11
N GLU A 292 16.57 -3.49 -3.07
CA GLU A 292 18.00 -3.62 -2.85
C GLU A 292 18.71 -2.31 -3.20
N LEU A 293 19.46 -1.77 -2.24
CA LEU A 293 20.32 -0.62 -2.41
C LEU A 293 21.78 -1.08 -2.35
N ASN A 294 22.63 -0.55 -3.23
CA ASN A 294 24.02 -0.96 -3.33
C ASN A 294 24.95 0.25 -3.17
N GLU A 295 25.81 0.21 -2.15
CA GLU A 295 26.78 1.26 -1.85
C GLU A 295 27.65 1.64 -3.04
N ASN A 296 27.99 0.65 -3.90
CA ASN A 296 28.82 0.88 -5.09
C ASN A 296 28.03 1.45 -6.28
N ARG A 297 26.70 1.51 -6.20
CA ARG A 297 25.80 2.04 -7.24
C ARG A 297 24.72 2.92 -6.59
N PRO A 298 25.09 4.05 -5.93
CA PRO A 298 24.18 4.81 -5.11
C PRO A 298 23.03 5.50 -5.85
N HIS A 299 23.12 5.62 -7.19
CA HIS A 299 22.09 6.19 -8.05
C HIS A 299 21.22 5.13 -8.74
N ASP A 300 21.21 3.92 -8.19
CA ASP A 300 20.47 2.78 -8.73
C ASP A 300 19.88 1.94 -7.60
N TYR A 301 18.78 1.26 -7.91
CA TYR A 301 18.17 0.30 -7.01
C TYR A 301 17.59 -0.88 -7.81
N GLU A 302 17.45 -2.01 -7.16
CA GLU A 302 16.75 -3.15 -7.74
C GLU A 302 15.51 -3.46 -6.91
N SER A 303 14.39 -3.82 -7.54
CA SER A 303 13.22 -4.25 -6.79
C SER A 303 12.44 -5.33 -7.51
N HIS A 304 11.87 -6.24 -6.71
CA HIS A 304 10.97 -7.28 -7.20
C HIS A 304 9.91 -7.60 -6.13
N THR A 305 8.81 -8.19 -6.55
CA THR A 305 7.81 -8.72 -5.63
C THR A 305 8.10 -10.19 -5.32
N LEU A 306 7.89 -10.59 -4.07
CA LEU A 306 7.93 -11.98 -3.63
C LEU A 306 6.52 -12.38 -3.20
N SER A 307 5.85 -13.16 -4.04
CA SER A 307 4.45 -13.50 -3.86
C SER A 307 4.23 -14.77 -3.04
N TYR A 308 3.02 -14.90 -2.47
CA TYR A 308 2.60 -16.13 -1.81
C TYR A 308 2.58 -17.32 -2.79
N GLU A 309 2.16 -17.08 -4.07
CA GLU A 309 2.17 -18.10 -5.11
C GLU A 309 3.58 -18.63 -5.40
N GLU A 310 4.56 -17.73 -5.48
CA GLU A 310 5.97 -18.11 -5.69
C GLU A 310 6.52 -18.95 -4.53
N LEU A 311 6.14 -18.59 -3.29
CA LEU A 311 6.63 -19.29 -2.09
C LEU A 311 5.90 -20.60 -1.81
N PHE A 312 4.62 -20.70 -2.10
CA PHE A 312 3.75 -21.79 -1.61
C PHE A 312 2.79 -22.36 -2.67
N GLY A 313 2.79 -21.82 -3.89
CA GLY A 313 1.79 -22.13 -4.91
C GLY A 313 0.43 -21.49 -4.61
N LYS A 314 -0.59 -21.86 -5.39
CA LYS A 314 -1.92 -21.22 -5.37
C LYS A 314 -2.81 -21.62 -4.19
N LYS A 315 -2.41 -22.57 -3.36
CA LYS A 315 -3.26 -23.13 -2.30
C LYS A 315 -3.17 -22.31 -1.03
N VAL A 316 -4.22 -21.56 -0.71
CA VAL A 316 -4.39 -20.81 0.53
C VAL A 316 -5.11 -21.63 1.61
N SER A 317 -4.98 -21.24 2.88
CA SER A 317 -5.56 -21.94 4.02
C SER A 317 -7.10 -21.94 4.01
N ASN A 318 -7.73 -20.87 3.51
CA ASN A 318 -9.17 -20.75 3.41
C ASN A 318 -9.59 -20.35 1.98
N PRO A 319 -9.73 -21.31 1.06
CA PRO A 319 -10.03 -21.04 -0.35
C PRO A 319 -11.42 -20.44 -0.57
N VAL A 320 -12.38 -20.71 0.30
CA VAL A 320 -13.73 -20.11 0.20
C VAL A 320 -13.68 -18.63 0.52
N LYS A 321 -13.02 -18.25 1.60
CA LYS A 321 -12.83 -16.86 1.99
C LYS A 321 -12.03 -16.10 0.95
N ASP A 322 -10.94 -16.68 0.46
CA ASP A 322 -10.09 -16.10 -0.57
C ASP A 322 -10.86 -15.87 -1.88
N PHE A 323 -11.68 -16.83 -2.30
CA PHE A 323 -12.57 -16.67 -3.46
C PHE A 323 -13.46 -15.42 -3.34
N PHE A 324 -14.09 -15.20 -2.18
CA PHE A 324 -14.89 -14.00 -1.97
C PHE A 324 -14.05 -12.73 -2.02
N TYR A 325 -12.86 -12.72 -1.44
CA TYR A 325 -12.00 -11.53 -1.43
C TYR A 325 -11.41 -11.21 -2.80
N VAL A 326 -11.02 -12.22 -3.58
CA VAL A 326 -10.55 -12.03 -4.98
C VAL A 326 -11.63 -11.46 -5.89
N HIS A 327 -12.90 -11.81 -5.62
CA HIS A 327 -14.03 -11.37 -6.45
C HIS A 327 -14.85 -10.22 -5.83
N SER A 328 -14.39 -9.66 -4.72
CA SER A 328 -15.04 -8.49 -4.13
C SER A 328 -14.88 -7.26 -5.03
N PRO A 329 -15.97 -6.52 -5.29
CA PRO A 329 -15.85 -5.27 -6.02
C PRO A 329 -15.06 -4.25 -5.18
N THR A 330 -14.13 -3.54 -5.82
CA THR A 330 -13.26 -2.55 -5.17
C THR A 330 -13.89 -1.17 -5.13
N THR A 331 -14.85 -0.90 -5.99
CA THR A 331 -15.56 0.39 -6.07
C THR A 331 -17.08 0.21 -6.07
N PRO A 332 -17.86 1.23 -5.62
CA PRO A 332 -19.32 1.22 -5.74
C PRO A 332 -19.80 1.02 -7.18
N GLU A 333 -19.09 1.57 -8.15
CA GLU A 333 -19.37 1.46 -9.58
C GLU A 333 -19.24 0.02 -10.08
N ALA A 334 -18.30 -0.75 -9.54
CA ALA A 334 -18.15 -2.17 -9.81
C ALA A 334 -19.17 -3.03 -9.05
N ALA A 335 -19.57 -2.59 -7.84
CA ALA A 335 -20.52 -3.31 -7.01
C ALA A 335 -21.96 -3.30 -7.58
N VAL A 336 -22.43 -2.15 -8.08
CA VAL A 336 -23.81 -1.99 -8.57
C VAL A 336 -24.19 -2.99 -9.66
N PRO A 337 -23.41 -3.17 -10.75
CA PRO A 337 -23.72 -4.17 -11.77
C PRO A 337 -23.76 -5.60 -11.23
N LEU A 338 -22.86 -5.93 -10.29
CA LEU A 338 -22.81 -7.25 -9.66
C LEU A 338 -24.05 -7.51 -8.83
N ILE A 339 -24.48 -6.54 -8.01
CA ILE A 339 -25.69 -6.63 -7.20
C ILE A 339 -26.93 -6.80 -8.09
N LEU A 340 -27.06 -6.00 -9.14
CA LEU A 340 -28.17 -6.09 -10.09
C LEU A 340 -28.23 -7.44 -10.81
N LYS A 341 -27.08 -7.95 -11.23
CA LYS A 341 -26.96 -9.29 -11.83
C LYS A 341 -27.37 -10.38 -10.85
N THR A 342 -26.91 -10.31 -9.62
CA THR A 342 -27.23 -11.29 -8.57
C THR A 342 -28.73 -11.26 -8.24
N LEU A 343 -29.32 -10.08 -8.08
CA LEU A 343 -30.77 -9.92 -7.88
C LEU A 343 -31.58 -10.47 -9.05
N GLY A 344 -31.14 -10.22 -10.28
CA GLY A 344 -31.77 -10.77 -11.49
C GLY A 344 -31.76 -12.31 -11.51
N VAL A 345 -30.64 -12.94 -11.18
CA VAL A 345 -30.51 -14.41 -11.09
C VAL A 345 -31.39 -14.97 -9.98
N VAL A 346 -31.39 -14.37 -8.80
CA VAL A 346 -32.26 -14.81 -7.67
C VAL A 346 -33.74 -14.69 -8.03
N THR A 347 -34.15 -13.58 -8.64
CA THR A 347 -35.54 -13.38 -9.08
C THR A 347 -35.96 -14.39 -10.15
N ALA A 348 -35.10 -14.63 -11.13
CA ALA A 348 -35.35 -15.64 -12.18
C ALA A 348 -35.45 -17.06 -11.57
N SER A 349 -34.58 -17.40 -10.62
CA SER A 349 -34.60 -18.69 -9.92
C SER A 349 -35.88 -18.90 -9.12
N ILE A 350 -36.34 -17.87 -8.39
CA ILE A 350 -37.61 -17.91 -7.65
C ILE A 350 -38.80 -18.09 -8.62
N ALA A 351 -38.82 -17.32 -9.71
CA ALA A 351 -39.87 -17.43 -10.72
C ALA A 351 -39.91 -18.82 -11.37
N PHE A 352 -38.75 -19.40 -11.67
CA PHE A 352 -38.61 -20.76 -12.17
C PHE A 352 -39.16 -21.82 -11.22
N ILE A 353 -38.81 -21.71 -9.91
CA ILE A 353 -39.31 -22.64 -8.85
C ILE A 353 -40.81 -22.52 -8.72
N VAL A 354 -41.39 -21.31 -8.76
CA VAL A 354 -42.85 -21.12 -8.73
C VAL A 354 -43.57 -21.71 -9.94
N LEU A 355 -42.98 -21.55 -11.15
CA LEU A 355 -43.49 -22.14 -12.38
C LEU A 355 -43.42 -23.65 -12.34
N LEU A 356 -42.31 -24.23 -11.90
CA LEU A 356 -42.15 -25.67 -11.71
C LEU A 356 -43.19 -26.26 -10.73
N LYS A 357 -43.46 -25.58 -9.59
CA LYS A 357 -44.50 -26.01 -8.67
C LYS A 357 -45.90 -25.98 -9.29
N LYS A 358 -46.19 -24.98 -10.12
CA LYS A 358 -47.47 -24.91 -10.86
C LYS A 358 -47.64 -25.97 -11.93
N PHE A 359 -46.52 -26.48 -12.47
CA PHE A 359 -46.53 -27.50 -13.55
C PHE A 359 -46.60 -28.92 -12.97
N LEU A 360 -46.21 -29.11 -11.72
CA LEU A 360 -46.19 -30.39 -11.00
C LEU A 360 -47.41 -30.58 -10.05
N SER A 361 -48.27 -29.55 -9.91
CA SER A 361 -49.56 -29.60 -9.22
C SER A 361 -50.70 -29.69 -10.23
#